data_3b7128451a2a4831816fd0b2e360b0fc
#
_entry.id   3b7128451a2a4831816fd0b2e360b0fc
#
_cell.length_a   1.000
_cell.length_b   1.000
_cell.length_c   1.000
_cell.angle_alpha   90.00
_cell.angle_beta   90.00
_cell.angle_gamma   90.00
#
_symmetry.space_group_name_H-M   'P 1'
#
loop_
_entity.id
_entity.type
_entity.pdbx_description
1 polymer ?
#
loop_
_entity_poly.entity_id
_entity_poly.type
_entity_poly.pdbx_seq_one_letter_code
_entity_poly.pdbx_strand_id
1 'polypeptide(L)'
;TLSIVDERCAAFFALGIAQQTQKPVAVLCTSGSALLNYYPAIAEAFYSNIPLVVISADRPKYLIDIGDGQTIRQENVFENHILFSANLIENEKFKTRNAQLIGEALQISVSQQGPVHINVPFDEPLYETVGELAHFNFPHISLSSLSRC
;
A
#
# COMPACT_ATOMS: atom_id res chain seq x y z
N THR A 1 12.32 -1.36 10.09
CA THR A 1 11.02 -0.68 10.24
C THR A 1 11.22 0.55 11.11
N LEU A 2 10.61 1.67 10.74
CA LEU A 2 10.61 2.94 11.49
C LEU A 2 9.15 3.28 11.81
N SER A 3 8.91 3.82 13.01
CA SER A 3 7.60 4.33 13.42
C SER A 3 7.66 5.85 13.48
N ILE A 4 6.77 6.52 12.75
CA ILE A 4 6.65 7.97 12.68
C ILE A 4 5.19 8.30 12.98
N VAL A 5 4.94 9.15 13.96
CA VAL A 5 3.59 9.41 14.49
C VAL A 5 2.69 10.16 13.50
N ASP A 6 3.25 11.13 12.78
CA ASP A 6 2.51 11.93 11.79
C ASP A 6 2.58 11.28 10.42
N GLU A 7 1.44 10.94 9.83
CA GLU A 7 1.35 10.23 8.55
C GLU A 7 1.97 11.01 7.39
N ARG A 8 1.77 12.32 7.33
CA ARG A 8 2.35 13.16 6.28
C ARG A 8 3.88 13.17 6.38
N CYS A 9 4.42 13.29 7.60
CA CYS A 9 5.85 13.20 7.83
C CYS A 9 6.39 11.81 7.46
N ALA A 10 5.67 10.74 7.81
CA ALA A 10 6.05 9.37 7.45
C ALA A 10 6.12 9.18 5.94
N ALA A 11 5.14 9.69 5.19
CA ALA A 11 5.09 9.58 3.74
C ALA A 11 6.24 10.33 3.05
N PHE A 12 6.53 11.57 3.45
CA PHE A 12 7.67 12.33 2.92
C PHE A 12 9.02 11.74 3.31
N PHE A 13 9.12 11.15 4.52
CA PHE A 13 10.33 10.44 4.94
C PHE A 13 10.58 9.19 4.07
N ALA A 14 9.52 8.39 3.83
CA ALA A 14 9.58 7.24 2.94
C ALA A 14 9.93 7.64 1.50
N LEU A 15 9.31 8.73 1.00
CA LEU A 15 9.62 9.31 -0.30
C LEU A 15 11.12 9.66 -0.44
N GLY A 16 11.68 10.35 0.57
CA GLY A 16 13.10 10.70 0.58
C GLY A 16 14.03 9.49 0.56
N ILE A 17 13.69 8.42 1.29
CA ILE A 17 14.45 7.15 1.25
C ILE A 17 14.35 6.52 -0.14
N ALA A 18 13.14 6.44 -0.72
CA ALA A 18 12.93 5.85 -2.05
C ALA A 18 13.73 6.61 -3.12
N GLN A 19 13.70 7.95 -3.06
CA GLN A 19 14.44 8.83 -3.96
C GLN A 19 15.96 8.62 -3.86
N GLN A 20 16.51 8.52 -2.65
CA GLN A 20 17.96 8.36 -2.45
C GLN A 20 18.44 6.95 -2.80
N THR A 21 17.65 5.94 -2.47
CA THR A 21 18.04 4.53 -2.67
C THR A 21 17.70 4.01 -4.06
N GLN A 22 16.80 4.67 -4.78
CA GLN A 22 16.22 4.22 -6.05
C GLN A 22 15.55 2.84 -5.91
N LYS A 23 15.02 2.57 -4.72
CA LYS A 23 14.33 1.30 -4.39
C LYS A 23 12.93 1.60 -3.85
N PRO A 24 11.96 0.71 -4.06
CA PRO A 24 10.64 0.89 -3.50
C PRO A 24 10.69 0.91 -1.97
N VAL A 25 9.97 1.85 -1.39
CA VAL A 25 9.80 1.97 0.07
C VAL A 25 8.34 1.87 0.40
N ALA A 26 8.00 1.01 1.36
CA ALA A 26 6.63 0.87 1.84
C ALA A 26 6.35 1.85 2.98
N VAL A 27 5.17 2.47 2.94
CA VAL A 27 4.59 3.27 4.03
C VAL A 27 3.22 2.72 4.39
N LEU A 28 2.98 2.52 5.69
CA LEU A 28 1.76 1.89 6.19
C LEU A 28 0.99 2.85 7.10
N CYS A 29 -0.34 2.81 7.01
CA CYS A 29 -1.21 3.52 7.94
C CYS A 29 -2.47 2.72 8.30
N THR A 30 -3.15 3.18 9.33
CA THR A 30 -4.49 2.72 9.70
C THR A 30 -5.53 3.17 8.67
N SER A 31 -6.78 2.75 8.86
CA SER A 31 -7.91 3.14 8.01
C SER A 31 -8.35 4.59 8.23
N GLY A 32 -9.19 5.09 7.35
CA GLY A 32 -9.82 6.39 7.46
C GLY A 32 -8.96 7.55 6.95
N SER A 33 -9.13 8.73 7.53
CA SER A 33 -8.46 9.96 7.08
C SER A 33 -6.94 9.96 7.24
N ALA A 34 -6.36 9.04 8.01
CA ALA A 34 -4.92 8.82 8.11
C ALA A 34 -4.29 8.66 6.71
N LEU A 35 -4.91 7.83 5.88
CA LEU A 35 -4.48 7.58 4.50
C LEU A 35 -4.40 8.86 3.66
N LEU A 36 -5.33 9.80 3.83
CA LEU A 36 -5.38 11.04 3.05
C LEU A 36 -4.18 11.96 3.31
N ASN A 37 -3.54 11.84 4.47
CA ASN A 37 -2.31 12.58 4.78
C ASN A 37 -1.12 12.17 3.92
N TYR A 38 -1.17 11.00 3.29
CA TYR A 38 -0.12 10.55 2.36
C TYR A 38 -0.21 11.21 0.99
N TYR A 39 -1.37 11.78 0.63
CA TYR A 39 -1.63 12.24 -0.73
C TYR A 39 -0.61 13.25 -1.28
N PRO A 40 -0.14 14.25 -0.53
CA PRO A 40 0.88 15.16 -1.05
C PRO A 40 2.19 14.45 -1.45
N ALA A 41 2.64 13.49 -0.66
CA ALA A 41 3.84 12.71 -0.97
C ALA A 41 3.61 11.73 -2.13
N ILE A 42 2.41 11.17 -2.25
CA ILE A 42 2.03 10.30 -3.38
C ILE A 42 2.03 11.09 -4.68
N ALA A 43 1.45 12.29 -4.69
CA ALA A 43 1.45 13.16 -5.86
C ALA A 43 2.88 13.53 -6.29
N GLU A 44 3.75 13.88 -5.33
CA GLU A 44 5.18 14.12 -5.60
C GLU A 44 5.88 12.88 -6.16
N ALA A 45 5.63 11.70 -5.56
CA ALA A 45 6.18 10.44 -6.06
C ALA A 45 5.77 10.14 -7.50
N PHE A 46 4.51 10.44 -7.86
CA PHE A 46 3.97 10.22 -9.20
C PHE A 46 4.67 11.08 -10.26
N TYR A 47 4.77 12.39 -10.03
CA TYR A 47 5.40 13.31 -10.97
C TYR A 47 6.93 13.22 -11.00
N SER A 48 7.54 12.73 -9.92
CA SER A 48 8.99 12.56 -9.81
C SER A 48 9.47 11.14 -10.13
N ASN A 49 8.59 10.24 -10.53
CA ASN A 49 8.90 8.83 -10.83
C ASN A 49 9.64 8.13 -9.69
N ILE A 50 9.10 8.23 -8.47
CA ILE A 50 9.67 7.64 -7.26
C ILE A 50 8.83 6.44 -6.83
N PRO A 51 9.42 5.24 -6.66
CA PRO A 51 8.68 4.03 -6.29
C PRO A 51 8.27 4.06 -4.81
N LEU A 52 7.03 4.45 -4.54
CA LEU A 52 6.43 4.48 -3.22
C LEU A 52 5.30 3.46 -3.13
N VAL A 53 5.37 2.53 -2.18
CA VAL A 53 4.34 1.51 -1.95
C VAL A 53 3.49 1.91 -0.75
N VAL A 54 2.29 2.40 -0.99
CA VAL A 54 1.34 2.75 0.06
C VAL A 54 0.52 1.52 0.44
N ILE A 55 0.53 1.17 1.73
CA ILE A 55 -0.27 0.07 2.27
C ILE A 55 -1.20 0.66 3.32
N SER A 56 -2.50 0.60 3.10
CA SER A 56 -3.50 1.06 4.05
C SER A 56 -4.32 -0.09 4.61
N ALA A 57 -4.55 -0.10 5.91
CA ALA A 57 -5.66 -0.85 6.46
C ALA A 57 -6.97 -0.22 5.98
N ASP A 58 -8.03 -1.00 5.84
CA ASP A 58 -9.37 -0.52 5.54
C ASP A 58 -10.40 -1.25 6.41
N ARG A 59 -11.59 -0.71 6.48
CA ARG A 59 -12.75 -1.37 7.10
C ARG A 59 -13.47 -2.24 6.07
N PRO A 60 -14.20 -3.27 6.52
CA PRO A 60 -15.07 -4.05 5.64
C PRO A 60 -16.07 -3.18 4.90
N LYS A 61 -16.42 -3.55 3.67
CA LYS A 61 -17.33 -2.76 2.81
C LYS A 61 -18.67 -2.43 3.44
N TYR A 62 -19.21 -3.32 4.30
CA TYR A 62 -20.50 -3.12 4.95
C TYR A 62 -20.47 -2.03 6.04
N LEU A 63 -19.29 -1.60 6.48
CA LEU A 63 -19.11 -0.50 7.45
C LEU A 63 -18.86 0.85 6.77
N ILE A 64 -18.68 0.87 5.45
CA ILE A 64 -18.43 2.12 4.71
C ILE A 64 -19.76 2.85 4.52
N ASP A 65 -19.74 4.18 4.71
CA ASP A 65 -20.88 5.10 4.52
C ASP A 65 -22.04 4.94 5.53
N ILE A 66 -21.83 4.25 6.64
CA ILE A 66 -22.84 4.13 7.71
C ILE A 66 -22.51 4.92 8.98
N GLY A 67 -21.43 5.71 8.95
CA GLY A 67 -20.99 6.49 10.10
C GLY A 67 -20.10 5.75 11.10
N ASP A 68 -19.55 4.59 10.71
CA ASP A 68 -18.57 3.88 11.52
C ASP A 68 -17.25 4.66 11.65
N GLY A 69 -16.60 4.55 12.82
CA GLY A 69 -15.36 5.27 13.10
C GLY A 69 -14.21 4.87 12.20
N GLN A 70 -13.38 5.84 11.79
CA GLN A 70 -12.22 5.66 10.93
C GLN A 70 -12.53 4.95 9.60
N THR A 71 -13.69 5.23 9.02
CA THR A 71 -14.10 4.75 7.68
C THR A 71 -14.23 5.89 6.70
N ILE A 72 -13.67 5.68 5.51
CA ILE A 72 -13.86 6.52 4.33
C ILE A 72 -13.89 5.62 3.09
N ARG A 73 -14.23 6.17 1.93
CA ARG A 73 -14.12 5.44 0.66
C ARG A 73 -12.65 5.39 0.23
N GLN A 74 -11.94 4.30 0.56
CA GLN A 74 -10.50 4.15 0.31
C GLN A 74 -10.17 3.52 -1.05
N GLU A 75 -11.07 2.69 -1.59
CA GLU A 75 -10.85 2.07 -2.90
C GLU A 75 -10.61 3.16 -3.96
N ASN A 76 -9.47 3.06 -4.65
CA ASN A 76 -9.06 3.99 -5.72
C ASN A 76 -8.95 5.48 -5.31
N VAL A 77 -8.80 5.76 -4.02
CA VAL A 77 -8.74 7.14 -3.50
C VAL A 77 -7.60 7.98 -4.12
N PHE A 78 -6.56 7.34 -4.59
CA PHE A 78 -5.39 7.97 -5.22
C PHE A 78 -5.32 7.78 -6.75
N GLU A 79 -6.40 7.35 -7.41
CA GLU A 79 -6.38 6.90 -8.81
C GLU A 79 -5.73 7.88 -9.79
N ASN A 80 -5.82 9.19 -9.53
CA ASN A 80 -5.23 10.22 -10.39
C ASN A 80 -3.70 10.35 -10.26
N HIS A 81 -3.09 9.78 -9.20
CA HIS A 81 -1.67 9.98 -8.87
C HIS A 81 -0.98 8.69 -8.42
N ILE A 82 -1.42 7.54 -8.91
CA ILE A 82 -0.76 6.25 -8.72
C ILE A 82 -0.74 5.46 -10.03
N LEU A 83 0.18 4.52 -10.12
CA LEU A 83 0.29 3.63 -11.27
C LEU A 83 -0.64 2.43 -11.17
N PHE A 84 -0.95 1.98 -9.96
CA PHE A 84 -1.81 0.82 -9.74
C PHE A 84 -2.46 0.85 -8.35
N SER A 85 -3.72 0.37 -8.29
CA SER A 85 -4.47 0.20 -7.04
C SER A 85 -4.87 -1.26 -6.85
N ALA A 86 -4.29 -1.91 -5.83
CA ALA A 86 -4.62 -3.26 -5.41
C ALA A 86 -5.65 -3.23 -4.28
N ASN A 87 -6.93 -3.40 -4.60
CA ASN A 87 -7.99 -3.51 -3.60
C ASN A 87 -8.19 -4.99 -3.24
N LEU A 88 -7.71 -5.39 -2.06
CA LEU A 88 -7.75 -6.77 -1.60
C LEU A 88 -9.13 -7.13 -1.06
N ILE A 89 -9.39 -8.42 -0.92
CA ILE A 89 -10.65 -8.94 -0.38
C ILE A 89 -10.34 -9.84 0.81
N GLU A 90 -10.93 -9.54 1.95
CA GLU A 90 -10.82 -10.33 3.16
C GLU A 90 -11.67 -11.61 3.05
N ASN A 91 -11.14 -12.62 2.41
CA ASN A 91 -11.73 -13.96 2.33
C ASN A 91 -10.68 -14.93 1.79
N GLU A 92 -10.53 -16.08 2.44
CA GLU A 92 -9.57 -17.11 2.04
C GLU A 92 -9.72 -17.57 0.57
N LYS A 93 -10.93 -17.54 0.03
CA LYS A 93 -11.20 -17.88 -1.38
C LYS A 93 -10.46 -16.94 -2.36
N PHE A 94 -10.13 -15.74 -1.93
CA PHE A 94 -9.45 -14.72 -2.74
C PHE A 94 -7.94 -14.64 -2.49
N LYS A 95 -7.37 -15.51 -1.67
CA LYS A 95 -5.94 -15.51 -1.30
C LYS A 95 -5.02 -15.48 -2.53
N THR A 96 -5.26 -16.35 -3.52
CA THR A 96 -4.47 -16.38 -4.77
C THR A 96 -4.61 -15.07 -5.56
N ARG A 97 -5.83 -14.54 -5.69
CA ARG A 97 -6.08 -13.25 -6.34
C ARG A 97 -5.39 -12.10 -5.61
N ASN A 98 -5.49 -12.07 -4.28
CA ASN A 98 -4.83 -11.04 -3.47
C ASN A 98 -3.31 -11.10 -3.65
N ALA A 99 -2.71 -12.29 -3.63
CA ALA A 99 -1.28 -12.47 -3.87
C ALA A 99 -0.85 -11.97 -5.27
N GLN A 100 -1.68 -12.22 -6.29
CA GLN A 100 -1.45 -11.72 -7.65
C GLN A 100 -1.50 -10.19 -7.70
N LEU A 101 -2.51 -9.54 -7.09
CA LEU A 101 -2.64 -8.09 -7.06
C LEU A 101 -1.47 -7.42 -6.32
N ILE A 102 -1.01 -8.00 -5.21
CA ILE A 102 0.17 -7.52 -4.49
C ILE A 102 1.41 -7.64 -5.38
N GLY A 103 1.62 -8.80 -5.99
CA GLY A 103 2.75 -9.03 -6.91
C GLY A 103 2.76 -8.04 -8.07
N GLU A 104 1.60 -7.79 -8.69
CA GLU A 104 1.43 -6.83 -9.78
C GLU A 104 1.73 -5.39 -9.32
N ALA A 105 1.19 -4.97 -8.16
CA ALA A 105 1.48 -3.66 -7.60
C ALA A 105 2.98 -3.43 -7.40
N LEU A 106 3.67 -4.39 -6.78
CA LEU A 106 5.11 -4.32 -6.54
C LEU A 106 5.91 -4.30 -7.84
N GLN A 107 5.54 -5.14 -8.81
CA GLN A 107 6.19 -5.18 -10.11
C GLN A 107 6.04 -3.86 -10.87
N ILE A 108 4.83 -3.28 -10.88
CA ILE A 108 4.57 -1.98 -11.52
C ILE A 108 5.37 -0.87 -10.85
N SER A 109 5.36 -0.80 -9.52
CA SER A 109 6.12 0.22 -8.79
C SER A 109 7.62 0.17 -9.13
N VAL A 110 8.20 -1.02 -9.23
CA VAL A 110 9.62 -1.21 -9.57
C VAL A 110 9.90 -0.92 -11.03
N SER A 111 9.12 -1.49 -11.95
CA SER A 111 9.40 -1.41 -13.39
C SER A 111 9.10 -0.03 -13.99
N GLN A 112 8.08 0.66 -13.48
CA GLN A 112 7.67 1.98 -13.97
C GLN A 112 8.12 3.13 -13.06
N GLN A 113 8.79 2.81 -11.93
CA GLN A 113 9.32 3.80 -10.98
C GLN A 113 8.24 4.81 -10.55
N GLY A 114 7.21 4.32 -9.86
CA GLY A 114 6.14 5.20 -9.40
C GLY A 114 5.32 4.62 -8.25
N PRO A 115 4.44 5.43 -7.67
CA PRO A 115 3.66 5.03 -6.51
C PRO A 115 2.54 4.05 -6.87
N VAL A 116 2.27 3.14 -5.93
CA VAL A 116 1.16 2.20 -5.98
C VAL A 116 0.45 2.14 -4.62
N HIS A 117 -0.82 1.72 -4.63
CA HIS A 117 -1.61 1.59 -3.41
C HIS A 117 -2.12 0.16 -3.25
N ILE A 118 -1.93 -0.40 -2.06
CA ILE A 118 -2.46 -1.70 -1.63
C ILE A 118 -3.44 -1.44 -0.49
N ASN A 119 -4.74 -1.58 -0.75
CA ASN A 119 -5.80 -1.39 0.21
C ASN A 119 -6.20 -2.74 0.83
N VAL A 120 -6.12 -2.87 2.15
CA VAL A 120 -6.24 -4.13 2.86
C VAL A 120 -7.39 -4.05 3.86
N PRO A 121 -8.58 -4.57 3.54
CA PRO A 121 -9.70 -4.61 4.49
C PRO A 121 -9.43 -5.64 5.60
N PHE A 122 -9.80 -5.28 6.82
CA PHE A 122 -9.75 -6.13 8.01
C PHE A 122 -11.08 -6.06 8.76
N ASP A 123 -11.62 -7.22 9.11
CA ASP A 123 -12.79 -7.37 9.97
C ASP A 123 -12.40 -7.82 11.39
N GLU A 124 -13.33 -7.73 12.31
CA GLU A 124 -13.15 -8.29 13.65
C GLU A 124 -13.10 -9.84 13.61
N PRO A 125 -12.33 -10.50 14.48
CA PRO A 125 -11.56 -9.95 15.60
C PRO A 125 -10.15 -9.48 15.20
N LEU A 126 -9.74 -8.29 15.66
CA LEU A 126 -8.42 -7.70 15.36
C LEU A 126 -7.35 -7.97 16.42
N TYR A 127 -7.73 -8.50 17.58
CA TYR A 127 -6.85 -8.65 18.74
C TYR A 127 -6.40 -10.09 19.02
N GLU A 128 -6.80 -11.04 18.19
CA GLU A 128 -6.35 -12.42 18.30
C GLU A 128 -4.89 -12.56 17.85
N THR A 129 -4.15 -13.39 18.54
CA THR A 129 -2.75 -13.70 18.22
C THR A 129 -2.62 -15.15 17.80
N VAL A 130 -1.73 -15.41 16.84
CA VAL A 130 -1.39 -16.77 16.41
C VAL A 130 0.00 -17.15 16.92
N GLY A 131 0.20 -18.43 17.27
CA GLY A 131 1.47 -18.92 17.78
C GLY A 131 2.59 -18.97 16.73
N GLU A 132 2.21 -19.16 15.45
CA GLU A 132 3.15 -19.21 14.33
C GLU A 132 2.62 -18.37 13.16
N LEU A 133 3.53 -17.65 12.51
CA LEU A 133 3.20 -16.92 11.29
C LEU A 133 3.08 -17.90 10.11
N ALA A 134 2.04 -17.77 9.32
CA ALA A 134 1.92 -18.51 8.08
C ALA A 134 3.06 -18.13 7.12
N HIS A 135 3.78 -19.14 6.61
CA HIS A 135 4.76 -18.90 5.55
C HIS A 135 4.07 -18.70 4.23
N PHE A 136 4.26 -17.51 3.64
CA PHE A 136 3.80 -17.20 2.29
C PHE A 136 4.98 -17.23 1.33
N ASN A 137 4.86 -18.04 0.29
CA ASN A 137 5.78 -17.97 -0.85
C ASN A 137 5.26 -16.89 -1.80
N PHE A 138 5.85 -15.71 -1.75
CA PHE A 138 5.62 -14.70 -2.77
C PHE A 138 6.37 -15.06 -4.05
N PRO A 139 5.79 -14.82 -5.25
CA PRO A 139 6.53 -14.99 -6.49
C PRO A 139 7.77 -14.07 -6.44
N HIS A 140 8.93 -14.63 -6.80
CA HIS A 140 10.17 -13.87 -6.84
C HIS A 140 10.04 -12.78 -7.91
N ILE A 141 10.05 -11.50 -7.47
CA ILE A 141 10.16 -10.37 -8.39
C ILE A 141 11.63 -10.25 -8.76
N SER A 142 11.98 -10.69 -9.98
CA SER A 142 13.33 -10.53 -10.49
C SER A 142 13.58 -9.07 -10.88
N LEU A 143 14.47 -8.40 -10.16
CA LEU A 143 14.92 -7.02 -10.45
C LEU A 143 15.95 -6.96 -11.60
N SER A 144 16.21 -8.09 -12.29
CA SER A 144 17.31 -8.24 -13.25
C SER A 144 17.12 -7.52 -14.59
N SER A 145 16.04 -6.77 -14.82
CA SER A 145 15.76 -6.10 -16.10
C SER A 145 15.85 -4.55 -16.05
N LEU A 146 16.31 -3.97 -14.97
CA LEU A 146 16.58 -2.53 -14.93
C LEU A 146 18.00 -2.25 -15.45
N SER A 147 18.23 -2.49 -16.75
CA SER A 147 19.35 -1.86 -17.44
C SER A 147 19.01 -0.37 -17.60
N ARG A 148 19.81 0.45 -16.94
CA ARG A 148 19.75 1.91 -17.09
C ARG A 148 19.93 2.27 -18.57
N CYS A 149 18.94 2.94 -19.16
CA CYS A 149 19.17 3.78 -20.32
C CYS A 149 19.62 5.15 -19.86
#